data_70560e2a37aa40df76172fbd97dc92bf
#
_entry.id   70560e2a37aa40df76172fbd97dc92bf
#
_cell.length_a   1.000
_cell.length_b   1.000
_cell.length_c   1.000
_cell.angle_alpha   90.00
_cell.angle_beta   90.00
_cell.angle_gamma   90.00
#
_symmetry.space_group_name_H-M   'P 1'
#
loop_
_entity.id
_entity.type
_entity.pdbx_description
1 polymer ?
#
loop_
_entity_poly.entity_id
_entity_poly.type
_entity_poly.pdbx_seq_one_letter_code
_entity_poly.pdbx_strand_id
1 'polypeptide(L)'
;MKTHIETGKTGEQVAVAYLRQKGYKILKTNIRYIWGEIDIVAKDCNNILVFIEVKSLNQLRQASDRNERLRPEDNLTKSKLFKLKKACLFFANQNPKLTTKGWRIDLLALTISDESCDINHLENIA
;
A
#
# COMPACT_ATOMS: atom_id res chain seq x y z
N MET A 1 -7.97 11.08 -2.44
CA MET A 1 -7.83 11.61 -3.81
C MET A 1 -8.51 10.66 -4.79
N LYS A 2 -9.42 11.18 -5.57
CA LYS A 2 -10.17 10.38 -6.53
C LYS A 2 -9.48 10.40 -7.89
N THR A 3 -9.25 9.23 -8.47
CA THR A 3 -8.58 9.12 -9.75
C THR A 3 -9.36 8.20 -10.69
N HIS A 4 -9.26 8.49 -11.99
CA HIS A 4 -9.83 7.63 -13.03
C HIS A 4 -8.94 6.40 -13.20
N ILE A 5 -9.55 5.23 -13.34
CA ILE A 5 -8.83 3.98 -13.61
C ILE A 5 -9.40 3.29 -14.82
N GLU A 6 -8.53 2.58 -15.54
CA GLU A 6 -8.95 1.75 -16.66
C GLU A 6 -9.58 0.45 -16.16
N THR A 7 -10.53 -0.05 -16.90
CA THR A 7 -11.17 -1.33 -16.61
C THR A 7 -10.12 -2.45 -16.56
N GLY A 8 -10.19 -3.27 -15.52
CA GLY A 8 -9.30 -4.42 -15.36
C GLY A 8 -8.01 -4.13 -14.60
N LYS A 9 -7.77 -2.89 -14.18
CA LYS A 9 -6.61 -2.58 -13.34
C LYS A 9 -6.79 -3.17 -11.94
N THR A 10 -5.73 -3.79 -11.42
CA THR A 10 -5.71 -4.27 -10.04
C THR A 10 -5.39 -3.12 -9.08
N GLY A 11 -5.72 -3.30 -7.81
CA GLY A 11 -5.39 -2.32 -6.78
C GLY A 11 -3.89 -2.02 -6.73
N GLU A 12 -3.05 -3.05 -6.88
CA GLU A 12 -1.60 -2.85 -6.88
C GLU A 12 -1.13 -2.02 -8.07
N GLN A 13 -1.68 -2.27 -9.26
CA GLN A 13 -1.35 -1.47 -10.45
C GLN A 13 -1.74 0.00 -10.25
N VAL A 14 -2.91 0.24 -9.67
CA VAL A 14 -3.36 1.60 -9.36
C VAL A 14 -2.43 2.25 -8.34
N ALA A 15 -2.03 1.51 -7.31
CA ALA A 15 -1.11 2.01 -6.29
C ALA A 15 0.25 2.40 -6.88
N VAL A 16 0.82 1.54 -7.74
CA VAL A 16 2.11 1.83 -8.40
C VAL A 16 2.02 3.10 -9.25
N ALA A 17 0.95 3.22 -10.04
CA ALA A 17 0.76 4.40 -10.89
C ALA A 17 0.64 5.68 -10.06
N TYR A 18 -0.12 5.62 -8.96
CA TYR A 18 -0.26 6.74 -8.02
C TYR A 18 1.10 7.16 -7.44
N LEU A 19 1.87 6.20 -6.96
CA LEU A 19 3.16 6.47 -6.33
C LEU A 19 4.15 7.08 -7.34
N ARG A 20 4.20 6.55 -8.55
CA ARG A 20 5.06 7.10 -9.60
C ARG A 20 4.69 8.53 -9.94
N GLN A 21 3.40 8.83 -10.01
CA GLN A 21 2.92 10.19 -10.26
C GLN A 21 3.33 11.15 -9.14
N LYS A 22 3.43 10.65 -7.90
CA LYS A 22 3.87 11.42 -6.74
C LYS A 22 5.39 11.55 -6.64
N GLY A 23 6.13 10.98 -7.57
CA GLY A 23 7.59 11.07 -7.59
C GLY A 23 8.31 9.93 -6.86
N TYR A 24 7.59 8.89 -6.48
CA TYR A 24 8.22 7.72 -5.87
C TYR A 24 8.90 6.87 -6.94
N LYS A 25 10.04 6.29 -6.57
CA LYS A 25 10.72 5.30 -7.40
C LYS A 25 10.39 3.91 -6.86
N ILE A 26 9.74 3.10 -7.67
CA ILE A 26 9.37 1.74 -7.29
C ILE A 26 10.61 0.85 -7.42
N LEU A 27 10.99 0.19 -6.33
CA LEU A 27 12.16 -0.68 -6.31
C LEU A 27 11.78 -2.15 -6.47
N LYS A 28 10.77 -2.61 -5.74
CA LYS A 28 10.29 -3.98 -5.77
C LYS A 28 8.81 -4.03 -5.47
N THR A 29 8.16 -5.10 -5.94
CA THR A 29 6.77 -5.38 -5.62
C THR A 29 6.63 -6.85 -5.23
N ASN A 30 5.60 -7.15 -4.45
CA ASN A 30 5.22 -8.53 -4.08
C ASN A 30 6.36 -9.34 -3.46
N ILE A 31 6.99 -8.78 -2.43
CA ILE A 31 8.00 -9.52 -1.67
C ILE A 31 7.27 -10.44 -0.70
N ARG A 32 7.56 -11.73 -0.80
CA ARG A 32 6.90 -12.76 0.02
C ARG A 32 7.91 -13.50 0.87
N TYR A 33 7.61 -13.55 2.17
CA TYR A 33 8.30 -14.40 3.14
C TYR A 33 7.29 -15.39 3.71
N ILE A 34 7.76 -16.45 4.34
CA ILE A 34 6.88 -17.44 4.97
C ILE A 34 5.97 -16.78 6.02
N TRP A 35 6.50 -15.78 6.74
CA TRP A 35 5.80 -15.12 7.86
C TRP A 35 5.08 -13.83 7.49
N GLY A 36 5.18 -13.35 6.26
CA GLY A 36 4.54 -12.12 5.85
C GLY A 36 4.98 -11.66 4.48
N GLU A 37 4.31 -10.61 3.97
CA GLU A 37 4.61 -10.08 2.65
C GLU A 37 4.59 -8.56 2.65
N ILE A 38 5.28 -7.97 1.66
CA ILE A 38 5.33 -6.53 1.42
C ILE A 38 4.84 -6.28 0.01
N ASP A 39 3.81 -5.46 -0.14
CA ASP A 39 3.23 -5.22 -1.46
C ASP A 39 4.15 -4.39 -2.35
N ILE A 40 4.66 -3.28 -1.86
CA ILE A 40 5.51 -2.37 -2.63
C ILE A 40 6.65 -1.87 -1.77
N VAL A 41 7.85 -1.84 -2.36
CA VAL A 41 9.02 -1.16 -1.78
C VAL A 41 9.43 -0.05 -2.73
N ALA A 42 9.50 1.16 -2.21
CA ALA A 42 9.77 2.34 -3.02
C ALA A 42 10.66 3.33 -2.27
N LYS A 43 11.19 4.30 -3.00
CA LYS A 43 11.83 5.47 -2.40
C LYS A 43 11.01 6.71 -2.71
N ASP A 44 10.80 7.55 -1.71
CA ASP A 44 10.11 8.81 -1.92
C ASP A 44 11.04 9.86 -2.54
N CYS A 45 10.53 11.07 -2.77
CA CYS A 45 11.32 12.15 -3.38
C CYS A 45 12.50 12.61 -2.51
N ASN A 46 12.49 12.29 -1.22
CA ASN A 46 13.58 12.59 -0.30
C ASN A 46 14.55 11.40 -0.13
N ASN A 47 14.38 10.38 -0.96
CA ASN A 47 15.21 9.17 -0.95
C ASN A 47 15.05 8.32 0.32
N ILE A 48 13.92 8.45 1.01
CA ILE A 48 13.58 7.62 2.16
C ILE A 48 12.92 6.33 1.65
N LEU A 49 13.34 5.19 2.20
CA LEU A 49 12.75 3.90 1.85
C LEU A 49 11.35 3.80 2.46
N VAL A 50 10.38 3.49 1.63
CA VAL A 50 8.98 3.38 2.06
C VAL A 50 8.45 1.99 1.68
N PHE A 51 7.96 1.29 2.70
CA PHE A 51 7.24 0.04 2.50
C PHE A 51 5.74 0.36 2.45
N ILE A 52 5.07 -0.10 1.42
CA ILE A 52 3.67 0.28 1.21
C ILE A 52 2.81 -0.97 1.20
N GLU A 53 1.84 -0.99 2.12
CA GLU A 53 0.76 -1.96 2.15
C GLU A 53 -0.41 -1.41 1.36
N VAL A 54 -0.94 -2.20 0.44
CA VAL A 54 -2.08 -1.81 -0.39
C VAL A 54 -3.31 -2.58 0.09
N LYS A 55 -4.32 -1.85 0.50
CA LYS A 55 -5.63 -2.41 0.84
C LYS A 55 -6.66 -1.83 -0.09
N SER A 56 -7.43 -2.68 -0.74
CA SER A 56 -8.44 -2.24 -1.67
C SER A 56 -9.81 -2.80 -1.31
N LEU A 57 -10.81 -2.00 -1.56
CA LEU A 57 -12.21 -2.33 -1.34
C LEU A 57 -12.96 -2.02 -2.63
N ASN A 58 -13.70 -3.01 -3.16
CA ASN A 58 -14.50 -2.81 -4.34
C ASN A 58 -15.91 -2.43 -3.91
N GLN A 59 -16.29 -1.18 -4.14
CA GLN A 59 -17.58 -0.63 -3.74
C GLN A 59 -18.77 -1.32 -4.43
N LEU A 60 -18.58 -1.78 -5.65
CA LEU A 60 -19.65 -2.43 -6.42
C LEU A 60 -20.12 -3.72 -5.78
N ARG A 61 -19.19 -4.49 -5.21
CA ARG A 61 -19.50 -5.75 -4.54
C ARG A 61 -20.17 -5.55 -3.19
N GLN A 62 -20.08 -4.36 -2.63
CA GLN A 62 -20.59 -4.03 -1.30
C GLN A 62 -21.79 -3.11 -1.32
N ALA A 63 -22.31 -2.79 -2.50
CA ALA A 63 -23.49 -1.93 -2.63
C ALA A 63 -24.74 -2.50 -1.95
N SER A 64 -24.76 -3.80 -1.66
CA SER A 64 -25.85 -4.47 -0.93
C SER A 64 -25.75 -4.33 0.59
N ASP A 65 -24.57 -3.99 1.11
CA ASP A 65 -24.35 -3.82 2.55
C ASP A 65 -24.51 -2.36 2.95
N ARG A 66 -25.74 -1.94 3.08
CA ARG A 66 -26.09 -0.54 3.31
C ARG A 66 -25.73 -0.02 4.70
N ASN A 67 -25.40 -0.89 5.64
CA ASN A 67 -25.22 -0.51 7.05
C ASN A 67 -23.78 -0.47 7.52
N GLU A 68 -22.83 -0.91 6.71
CA GLU A 68 -21.44 -0.90 7.10
C GLU A 68 -20.63 -0.07 6.12
N ARG A 69 -20.15 1.07 6.60
CA ARG A 69 -19.17 1.87 5.87
C ARG A 69 -17.80 1.23 6.09
N LEU A 70 -17.56 0.11 5.42
CA LEU A 70 -16.25 -0.51 5.45
C LEU A 70 -15.27 0.38 4.70
N ARG A 71 -14.17 0.67 5.36
CA ARG A 71 -13.04 1.36 4.73
C ARG A 71 -11.91 0.35 4.53
N PRO A 72 -11.12 0.50 3.44
CA PRO A 72 -10.00 -0.44 3.19
C PRO A 72 -9.02 -0.53 4.36
N GLU A 73 -8.75 0.58 5.03
CA GLU A 73 -7.85 0.64 6.18
C GLU A 73 -8.33 -0.19 7.36
N ASP A 74 -9.62 -0.48 7.47
CA ASP A 74 -10.19 -1.29 8.54
C ASP A 74 -9.75 -2.76 8.45
N ASN A 75 -9.21 -3.17 7.30
CA ASN A 75 -8.69 -4.52 7.09
C ASN A 75 -7.29 -4.71 7.66
N LEU A 76 -6.62 -3.65 8.08
CA LEU A 76 -5.30 -3.75 8.68
C LEU A 76 -5.39 -3.87 10.20
N THR A 77 -5.45 -5.10 10.68
CA THR A 77 -5.51 -5.41 12.11
C THR A 77 -4.14 -5.27 12.76
N LYS A 78 -4.10 -5.24 14.10
CA LYS A 78 -2.84 -5.22 14.86
C LYS A 78 -1.96 -6.42 14.54
N SER A 79 -2.56 -7.60 14.38
CA SER A 79 -1.83 -8.82 14.03
C SER A 79 -1.19 -8.72 12.66
N LYS A 80 -1.94 -8.22 11.67
CA LYS A 80 -1.43 -8.03 10.31
C LYS A 80 -0.33 -6.97 10.27
N LEU A 81 -0.50 -5.89 11.02
CA LEU A 81 0.51 -4.84 11.12
C LEU A 81 1.80 -5.36 11.74
N PHE A 82 1.71 -6.20 12.77
CA PHE A 82 2.87 -6.83 13.40
C PHE A 82 3.65 -7.67 12.40
N LYS A 83 2.96 -8.50 11.61
CA LYS A 83 3.59 -9.33 10.58
C LYS A 83 4.24 -8.48 9.50
N LEU A 84 3.58 -7.41 9.09
CA LEU A 84 4.11 -6.48 8.10
C LEU A 84 5.39 -5.80 8.62
N LYS A 85 5.38 -5.31 9.85
CA LYS A 85 6.56 -4.69 10.47
C LYS A 85 7.74 -5.66 10.52
N LYS A 86 7.47 -6.93 10.83
CA LYS A 86 8.50 -7.96 10.87
C LYS A 86 9.11 -8.18 9.49
N ALA A 87 8.29 -8.25 8.45
CA ALA A 87 8.77 -8.40 7.08
C ALA A 87 9.59 -7.18 6.64
N CYS A 88 9.13 -5.98 6.96
CA CYS A 88 9.84 -4.74 6.63
C CYS A 88 11.18 -4.64 7.34
N LEU A 89 11.22 -4.98 8.62
CA LEU A 89 12.46 -4.97 9.39
C LEU A 89 13.47 -5.97 8.82
N PHE A 90 13.02 -7.15 8.46
CA PHE A 90 13.88 -8.16 7.84
C PHE A 90 14.47 -7.64 6.53
N PHE A 91 13.63 -7.06 5.66
CA PHE A 91 14.09 -6.50 4.39
C PHE A 91 15.10 -5.36 4.63
N ALA A 92 14.79 -4.46 5.56
CA ALA A 92 15.66 -3.32 5.87
C ALA A 92 17.04 -3.78 6.36
N ASN A 93 17.06 -4.79 7.21
CA ASN A 93 18.33 -5.34 7.75
C ASN A 93 19.16 -6.01 6.67
N GLN A 94 18.55 -6.57 5.65
CA GLN A 94 19.25 -7.20 4.53
C GLN A 94 19.69 -6.20 3.47
N ASN A 95 19.19 -4.98 3.51
CA ASN A 95 19.46 -3.96 2.50
C ASN A 95 19.88 -2.63 3.16
N PRO A 96 20.98 -2.63 3.94
CA PRO A 96 21.36 -1.44 4.71
C PRO A 96 21.66 -0.21 3.84
N LYS A 97 22.08 -0.42 2.59
CA LYS A 97 22.34 0.69 1.67
C LYS A 97 21.08 1.43 1.27
N LEU A 98 19.93 0.76 1.30
CA LEU A 98 18.65 1.37 0.96
C LEU A 98 18.06 2.18 2.11
N THR A 99 18.51 1.95 3.33
CA THR A 99 17.93 2.55 4.54
C THR A 99 18.79 3.62 5.17
N THR A 100 19.77 4.15 4.44
CA THR A 100 20.71 5.15 4.98
C THR A 100 20.02 6.42 5.47
N LYS A 101 18.88 6.78 4.88
CA LYS A 101 18.07 7.94 5.27
C LYS A 101 16.84 7.56 6.10
N GLY A 102 16.80 6.32 6.59
CA GLY A 102 15.67 5.82 7.34
C GLY A 102 14.64 5.12 6.46
N TRP A 103 13.60 4.60 7.09
CA TRP A 103 12.50 3.95 6.40
C TRP A 103 11.20 4.10 7.20
N ARG A 104 10.09 3.95 6.50
CA ARG A 104 8.78 4.00 7.12
C ARG A 104 7.83 3.04 6.42
N ILE A 105 6.69 2.77 7.05
CA ILE A 105 5.63 1.95 6.50
C ILE A 105 4.41 2.84 6.24
N ASP A 106 3.90 2.81 5.02
CA ASP A 106 2.72 3.54 4.61
C ASP A 106 1.61 2.58 4.22
N LEU A 107 0.38 3.05 4.28
CA LEU A 107 -0.80 2.34 3.81
C LEU A 107 -1.44 3.12 2.67
N LEU A 108 -1.69 2.46 1.55
CA LEU A 108 -2.55 2.98 0.50
C LEU A 108 -3.88 2.27 0.56
N ALA A 109 -4.90 3.01 0.97
CA ALA A 109 -6.26 2.50 1.06
C ALA A 109 -7.03 2.94 -0.19
N LEU A 110 -7.45 1.96 -0.98
CA LEU A 110 -8.10 2.18 -2.27
C LEU A 110 -9.56 1.77 -2.18
N THR A 111 -10.47 2.67 -2.52
CA THR A 111 -11.88 2.35 -2.68
C THR A 111 -12.20 2.42 -4.16
N ILE A 112 -12.42 1.25 -4.77
CA ILE A 112 -12.60 1.11 -6.21
C ILE A 112 -14.08 1.08 -6.54
N SER A 113 -14.50 1.93 -7.45
CA SER A 113 -15.82 1.92 -8.08
C SER A 113 -15.62 1.80 -9.59
N ASP A 114 -16.67 1.74 -10.39
CA ASP A 114 -16.66 1.44 -11.84
C ASP A 114 -15.39 1.86 -12.59
N GLU A 115 -15.17 3.18 -12.71
CA GLU A 115 -14.06 3.74 -13.48
C GLU A 115 -13.22 4.70 -12.65
N SER A 116 -13.39 4.66 -11.32
CA SER A 116 -12.67 5.56 -10.43
C SER A 116 -12.17 4.83 -9.19
N CYS A 117 -11.18 5.41 -8.58
CA CYS A 117 -10.62 4.92 -7.33
C CYS A 117 -10.37 6.09 -6.41
N ASP A 118 -10.88 6.00 -5.19
CA ASP A 118 -10.57 6.95 -4.15
C ASP A 118 -9.34 6.44 -3.38
N ILE A 119 -8.28 7.22 -3.36
CA ILE A 119 -7.01 6.84 -2.77
C ILE A 119 -6.79 7.64 -1.49
N ASN A 120 -6.62 6.93 -0.39
CA ASN A 120 -6.23 7.52 0.88
C ASN A 120 -4.83 7.01 1.24
N HIS A 121 -3.86 7.91 1.28
CA HIS A 121 -2.47 7.59 1.58
C HIS A 121 -2.19 7.94 3.04
N LEU A 122 -2.00 6.92 3.86
CA LEU A 122 -1.69 7.10 5.29
C LEU A 122 -0.19 6.84 5.48
N GLU A 123 0.55 7.88 5.80
CA GLU A 123 1.99 7.77 5.98
C GLU A 123 2.35 7.36 7.40
N ASN A 124 3.41 6.58 7.52
CA ASN A 124 4.04 6.22 8.78
C ASN A 124 3.06 5.58 9.78
N ILE A 125 2.45 4.47 9.38
CA ILE A 125 1.42 3.78 10.17
C ILE A 125 1.98 2.88 11.27
N ALA A 126 3.28 2.75 11.35
CA ALA A 126 3.92 1.81 12.30
C ALA A 126 5.12 2.44 12.99
#